data_88e48aa6a08ea45a0dfdf5fc56619806
#
_entry.id   88e48aa6a08ea45a0dfdf5fc56619806
#
_cell.length_a   1.000
_cell.length_b   1.000
_cell.length_c   1.000
_cell.angle_alpha   90.00
_cell.angle_beta   90.00
_cell.angle_gamma   90.00
#
_symmetry.space_group_name_H-M   'P 1'
#
loop_
_entity.id
_entity.type
_entity.pdbx_description
1 polymer ?
#
loop_
_entity_poly.entity_id
_entity_poly.type
_entity_poly.pdbx_seq_one_letter_code
_entity_poly.pdbx_strand_id
1 'polypeptide(L)'
;MSKALASPAKRFFVEMLTRDIELADAILDLLDNCVDGAIRVGPKDAALPYKGFHAHIELTPSAFKIDDNCGGIPRNIAENYAFRFGRTERDRDANLATVGVYGIGMKRAIFKLGTNCVLESKHAADQFTVTIDKAWMENDGPDGWELEL
;
A
#
# COMPACT_ATOMS: atom_id res chain seq x y z
N MET A 1 -34.64 16.09 -11.14
CA MET A 1 -34.35 15.64 -9.77
C MET A 1 -33.00 16.20 -9.37
N SER A 2 -32.90 16.86 -8.23
CA SER A 2 -31.62 17.31 -7.66
C SER A 2 -30.92 16.12 -6.99
N LYS A 3 -29.58 16.09 -7.05
CA LYS A 3 -28.76 15.04 -6.40
C LYS A 3 -27.88 15.72 -5.34
N ALA A 4 -27.69 15.06 -4.21
CA ALA A 4 -26.73 15.45 -3.19
C ALA A 4 -25.40 14.70 -3.42
N LEU A 5 -24.29 15.39 -3.21
CA LEU A 5 -22.96 14.77 -3.22
C LEU A 5 -22.72 14.09 -1.87
N ALA A 6 -22.50 12.78 -1.86
CA ALA A 6 -22.31 11.97 -0.64
C ALA A 6 -20.93 11.32 -0.54
N SER A 7 -19.97 11.74 -1.38
CA SER A 7 -18.59 11.28 -1.30
C SER A 7 -17.89 11.87 -0.07
N PRO A 8 -17.12 11.07 0.69
CA PRO A 8 -16.35 11.59 1.81
C PRO A 8 -15.23 12.51 1.32
N ALA A 9 -14.96 13.57 2.09
CA ALA A 9 -13.73 14.33 1.91
C ALA A 9 -12.52 13.43 2.21
N LYS A 10 -11.47 13.54 1.41
CA LYS A 10 -10.28 12.68 1.50
C LYS A 10 -9.62 12.75 2.88
N ARG A 11 -9.48 13.97 3.42
CA ARG A 11 -8.92 14.18 4.76
C ARG A 11 -9.72 13.46 5.85
N PHE A 12 -11.04 13.57 5.84
CA PHE A 12 -11.89 12.86 6.80
C PHE A 12 -11.71 11.35 6.72
N PHE A 13 -11.66 10.81 5.49
CA PHE A 13 -11.46 9.39 5.27
C PHE A 13 -10.10 8.91 5.80
N VAL A 14 -9.02 9.63 5.53
CA VAL A 14 -7.68 9.31 6.01
C VAL A 14 -7.60 9.39 7.55
N GLU A 15 -8.18 10.40 8.17
CA GLU A 15 -8.25 10.53 9.63
C GLU A 15 -8.98 9.34 10.27
N MET A 16 -10.09 8.92 9.68
CA MET A 16 -10.83 7.73 10.15
C MET A 16 -10.02 6.44 9.99
N LEU A 17 -9.29 6.30 8.88
CA LEU A 17 -8.49 5.11 8.56
C LEU A 17 -7.30 4.94 9.51
N THR A 18 -6.73 6.04 9.99
CA THR A 18 -5.49 6.06 10.80
C THR A 18 -5.71 6.27 12.29
N ARG A 19 -6.96 6.53 12.72
CA ARG A 19 -7.28 6.89 14.09
C ARG A 19 -6.85 5.83 15.11
N ASP A 20 -7.15 4.59 14.83
CA ASP A 20 -7.04 3.48 15.79
C ASP A 20 -5.84 2.56 15.49
N ILE A 21 -4.85 3.02 14.72
CA ILE A 21 -3.63 2.26 14.45
C ILE A 21 -2.44 2.86 15.19
N GLU A 22 -1.67 2.02 15.85
CA GLU A 22 -0.40 2.39 16.46
C GLU A 22 0.73 2.45 15.41
N LEU A 23 1.80 3.19 15.72
CA LEU A 23 2.95 3.33 14.81
C LEU A 23 3.61 1.98 14.50
N ALA A 24 3.73 1.13 15.52
CA ALA A 24 4.29 -0.20 15.38
C ALA A 24 3.46 -1.08 14.42
N ASP A 25 2.13 -1.02 14.52
CA ASP A 25 1.24 -1.77 13.63
C ASP A 25 1.35 -1.29 12.18
N ALA A 26 1.50 0.02 11.98
CA ALA A 26 1.73 0.58 10.65
C ALA A 26 3.04 0.06 10.02
N ILE A 27 4.10 -0.07 10.81
CA ILE A 27 5.37 -0.66 10.33
C ILE A 27 5.20 -2.14 10.02
N LEU A 28 4.47 -2.89 10.85
CA LEU A 28 4.18 -4.30 10.62
C LEU A 28 3.33 -4.50 9.35
N ASP A 29 2.34 -3.66 9.09
CA ASP A 29 1.55 -3.68 7.85
C ASP A 29 2.44 -3.56 6.59
N LEU A 30 3.54 -2.77 6.65
CA LEU A 30 4.48 -2.68 5.54
C LEU A 30 5.39 -3.90 5.43
N LEU A 31 5.84 -4.46 6.56
CA LEU A 31 6.61 -5.70 6.58
C LEU A 31 5.79 -6.89 6.05
N ASP A 32 4.51 -6.97 6.35
CA ASP A 32 3.60 -7.98 5.80
C ASP A 32 3.54 -7.92 4.27
N ASN A 33 3.59 -6.73 3.68
CA ASN A 33 3.68 -6.58 2.22
C ASN A 33 5.01 -7.11 1.66
N CYS A 34 6.12 -6.94 2.37
CA CYS A 34 7.41 -7.54 1.99
C CYS A 34 7.33 -9.08 2.05
N VAL A 35 6.71 -9.65 3.09
CA VAL A 35 6.49 -11.09 3.21
C VAL A 35 5.61 -11.61 2.07
N ASP A 36 4.50 -10.94 1.78
CA ASP A 36 3.62 -11.27 0.64
C ASP A 36 4.36 -11.22 -0.70
N GLY A 37 5.23 -10.23 -0.86
CA GLY A 37 6.12 -10.12 -2.01
C GLY A 37 7.05 -11.33 -2.12
N ALA A 38 7.75 -11.67 -1.04
CA ALA A 38 8.64 -12.82 -0.99
C ALA A 38 7.92 -14.16 -1.26
N ILE A 39 6.71 -14.35 -0.72
CA ILE A 39 5.87 -15.53 -0.99
C ILE A 39 5.52 -15.61 -2.50
N ARG A 40 5.22 -14.47 -3.10
CA ARG A 40 4.81 -14.40 -4.52
C ARG A 40 5.93 -14.76 -5.48
N VAL A 41 7.18 -14.31 -5.22
CA VAL A 41 8.31 -14.48 -6.13
C VAL A 41 9.29 -15.56 -5.69
N GLY A 42 9.23 -15.99 -4.44
CA GLY A 42 10.12 -17.00 -3.88
C GLY A 42 9.83 -18.42 -4.35
N PRO A 43 10.81 -19.33 -4.16
CA PRO A 43 10.65 -20.75 -4.49
C PRO A 43 9.66 -21.43 -3.54
N LYS A 44 8.57 -21.97 -4.08
CA LYS A 44 7.44 -22.52 -3.29
C LYS A 44 7.78 -23.78 -2.50
N ASP A 45 8.76 -24.56 -2.94
CA ASP A 45 9.11 -25.85 -2.34
C ASP A 45 10.50 -25.86 -1.67
N ALA A 46 11.07 -24.71 -1.37
CA ALA A 46 12.35 -24.61 -0.73
C ALA A 46 12.26 -24.84 0.79
N ALA A 47 13.26 -25.55 1.35
CA ALA A 47 13.38 -25.69 2.81
C ALA A 47 13.51 -24.36 3.56
N LEU A 48 14.00 -23.33 2.87
CA LEU A 48 14.16 -21.96 3.38
C LEU A 48 13.56 -20.97 2.38
N PRO A 49 12.23 -20.83 2.29
CA PRO A 49 11.54 -20.06 1.23
C PRO A 49 11.86 -18.56 1.25
N TYR A 50 12.27 -18.03 2.41
CA TYR A 50 12.61 -16.60 2.55
C TYR A 50 14.10 -16.29 2.47
N LYS A 51 14.94 -17.30 2.20
CA LYS A 51 16.40 -17.09 2.11
C LYS A 51 16.75 -16.13 0.97
N GLY A 52 17.47 -15.06 1.31
CA GLY A 52 17.91 -14.04 0.36
C GLY A 52 16.98 -12.83 0.24
N PHE A 53 15.78 -12.92 0.81
CA PHE A 53 14.92 -11.74 0.96
C PHE A 53 15.30 -10.92 2.19
N HIS A 54 15.14 -9.61 2.08
CA HIS A 54 15.36 -8.66 3.19
C HIS A 54 14.46 -7.45 3.05
N ALA A 55 14.18 -6.84 4.19
CA ALA A 55 13.62 -5.50 4.30
C ALA A 55 14.53 -4.68 5.22
N HIS A 56 14.96 -3.51 4.78
CA HIS A 56 15.78 -2.58 5.54
C HIS A 56 14.94 -1.38 5.96
N ILE A 57 14.92 -1.08 7.26
CA ILE A 57 14.13 0.01 7.83
C ILE A 57 15.07 1.07 8.38
N GLU A 58 14.84 2.31 7.98
CA GLU A 58 15.46 3.50 8.56
C GLU A 58 14.36 4.35 9.21
N LEU A 59 14.54 4.65 10.49
CA LEU A 59 13.62 5.47 11.26
C LEU A 59 14.37 6.64 11.90
N THR A 60 13.90 7.85 11.61
CA THR A 60 14.38 9.07 12.21
C THR A 60 13.19 9.86 12.77
N PRO A 61 13.41 10.91 13.58
CA PRO A 61 12.30 11.75 14.06
C PRO A 61 11.47 12.42 12.96
N SER A 62 12.00 12.55 11.75
CA SER A 62 11.35 13.26 10.63
C SER A 62 11.07 12.41 9.40
N ALA A 63 11.54 11.15 9.36
CA ALA A 63 11.40 10.32 8.20
C ALA A 63 11.38 8.83 8.55
N PHE A 64 10.59 8.08 7.79
CA PHE A 64 10.58 6.62 7.74
C PHE A 64 10.91 6.17 6.33
N LYS A 65 11.77 5.18 6.20
CA LYS A 65 12.07 4.51 4.94
C LYS A 65 12.05 3.00 5.14
N ILE A 66 11.47 2.28 4.23
CA ILE A 66 11.60 0.83 4.09
C ILE A 66 12.05 0.53 2.66
N ASP A 67 13.08 -0.28 2.53
CA ASP A 67 13.65 -0.74 1.26
C ASP A 67 13.74 -2.26 1.30
N ASP A 68 13.24 -2.94 0.27
CA ASP A 68 13.18 -4.39 0.23
C ASP A 68 13.54 -4.95 -1.15
N ASN A 69 13.88 -6.23 -1.19
CA ASN A 69 14.10 -7.00 -2.41
C ASN A 69 13.04 -8.08 -2.64
N CYS A 70 11.84 -7.91 -2.09
CA CYS A 70 10.78 -8.92 -2.07
C CYS A 70 9.93 -8.96 -3.36
N GLY A 71 10.41 -8.37 -4.46
CA GLY A 71 9.84 -8.55 -5.80
C GLY A 71 8.87 -7.48 -6.27
N GLY A 72 8.63 -6.44 -5.49
CA GLY A 72 7.83 -5.28 -5.85
C GLY A 72 6.35 -5.57 -6.14
N ILE A 73 5.62 -4.57 -6.59
CA ILE A 73 4.20 -4.64 -6.94
C ILE A 73 4.10 -4.71 -8.47
N PRO A 74 3.48 -5.74 -9.07
CA PRO A 74 3.19 -5.75 -10.50
C PRO A 74 2.31 -4.55 -10.90
N ARG A 75 2.58 -3.92 -12.05
CA ARG A 75 1.86 -2.74 -12.51
C ARG A 75 0.34 -2.95 -12.57
N ASN A 76 -0.12 -4.07 -13.12
CA ASN A 76 -1.54 -4.40 -13.18
C ASN A 76 -2.20 -4.53 -11.80
N ILE A 77 -1.44 -4.95 -10.78
CA ILE A 77 -1.90 -4.98 -9.39
C ILE A 77 -1.92 -3.57 -8.80
N ALA A 78 -0.94 -2.73 -9.12
CA ALA A 78 -0.93 -1.33 -8.71
C ALA A 78 -2.16 -0.58 -9.24
N GLU A 79 -2.41 -0.66 -10.55
CA GLU A 79 -3.51 0.02 -11.24
C GLU A 79 -4.91 -0.40 -10.73
N ASN A 80 -5.09 -1.67 -10.42
CA ASN A 80 -6.42 -2.21 -10.17
C ASN A 80 -6.72 -2.50 -8.69
N TYR A 81 -5.70 -2.71 -7.83
CA TYR A 81 -5.91 -3.25 -6.49
C TYR A 81 -5.08 -2.56 -5.40
N ALA A 82 -3.76 -2.40 -5.57
CA ALA A 82 -2.87 -2.06 -4.47
C ALA A 82 -3.21 -0.71 -3.81
N PHE A 83 -3.63 0.28 -4.59
CA PHE A 83 -3.98 1.62 -4.09
C PHE A 83 -5.48 1.83 -3.87
N ARG A 84 -6.34 0.87 -4.18
CA ARG A 84 -7.77 0.96 -3.88
C ARG A 84 -8.04 0.82 -2.39
N PHE A 85 -8.96 1.62 -1.87
CA PHE A 85 -9.44 1.53 -0.50
C PHE A 85 -10.60 0.52 -0.42
N GLY A 86 -10.28 -0.66 0.13
CA GLY A 86 -11.22 -1.78 0.20
C GLY A 86 -11.25 -2.63 -1.05
N ARG A 87 -11.79 -3.82 -0.91
CA ARG A 87 -11.96 -4.80 -2.01
C ARG A 87 -13.38 -4.75 -2.52
N THR A 88 -13.54 -4.64 -3.83
CA THR A 88 -14.86 -4.57 -4.48
C THR A 88 -15.50 -5.96 -4.68
N GLU A 89 -14.70 -7.01 -4.75
CA GLU A 89 -15.17 -8.40 -4.97
C GLU A 89 -14.43 -9.35 -4.02
N ARG A 90 -15.15 -9.90 -3.03
CA ARG A 90 -14.59 -10.86 -2.05
C ARG A 90 -14.16 -12.19 -2.68
N ASP A 91 -14.83 -12.62 -3.75
CA ASP A 91 -14.65 -13.97 -4.30
C ASP A 91 -13.46 -14.11 -5.26
N ARG A 92 -13.03 -13.05 -5.92
CA ARG A 92 -11.85 -13.06 -6.82
C ARG A 92 -10.52 -13.15 -6.09
N ASP A 93 -10.48 -12.66 -4.84
CA ASP A 93 -9.26 -12.53 -4.06
C ASP A 93 -9.00 -13.74 -3.15
N ALA A 94 -9.95 -14.68 -3.04
CA ALA A 94 -9.85 -15.85 -2.18
C ALA A 94 -8.69 -16.81 -2.54
N ASN A 95 -8.12 -16.68 -3.75
CA ASN A 95 -7.01 -17.50 -4.24
C ASN A 95 -5.65 -16.78 -4.21
N LEU A 96 -5.59 -15.53 -3.74
CA LEU A 96 -4.32 -14.85 -3.54
C LEU A 96 -3.79 -15.22 -2.16
N ALA A 97 -2.69 -15.98 -2.11
CA ALA A 97 -1.95 -16.23 -0.87
C ALA A 97 -1.33 -14.92 -0.40
N THR A 98 -2.04 -14.16 0.43
CA THR A 98 -1.59 -12.88 0.98
C THR A 98 -1.86 -12.84 2.48
N VAL A 99 -0.94 -12.26 3.25
CA VAL A 99 -1.11 -11.97 4.68
C VAL A 99 -2.11 -10.82 4.85
N GLY A 100 -2.13 -9.87 3.90
CA GLY A 100 -3.01 -8.71 3.91
C GLY A 100 -4.45 -9.02 3.48
N VAL A 101 -5.33 -9.40 4.42
CA VAL A 101 -6.72 -9.84 4.17
C VAL A 101 -7.61 -8.71 3.64
N TYR A 102 -7.41 -7.46 4.07
CA TYR A 102 -8.35 -6.36 3.78
C TYR A 102 -7.89 -5.39 2.69
N GLY A 103 -6.65 -5.50 2.21
CA GLY A 103 -6.10 -4.61 1.19
C GLY A 103 -5.98 -3.13 1.60
N ILE A 104 -5.99 -2.83 2.90
CA ILE A 104 -5.90 -1.46 3.44
C ILE A 104 -4.61 -1.21 4.23
N GLY A 105 -3.87 -2.25 4.63
CA GLY A 105 -2.69 -2.15 5.51
C GLY A 105 -1.66 -1.16 5.00
N MET A 106 -1.16 -1.34 3.78
CA MET A 106 -0.19 -0.43 3.16
C MET A 106 -0.66 1.03 3.15
N LYS A 107 -1.90 1.28 2.75
CA LYS A 107 -2.47 2.64 2.67
C LYS A 107 -2.61 3.27 4.05
N ARG A 108 -3.09 2.48 5.02
CA ARG A 108 -3.19 2.89 6.42
C ARG A 108 -1.83 3.23 7.00
N ALA A 109 -0.82 2.40 6.70
CA ALA A 109 0.55 2.62 7.14
C ALA A 109 1.15 3.90 6.53
N ILE A 110 1.00 4.12 5.22
CA ILE A 110 1.47 5.33 4.53
C ILE A 110 0.95 6.59 5.22
N PHE A 111 -0.36 6.66 5.46
CA PHE A 111 -0.97 7.85 6.08
C PHE A 111 -0.68 7.99 7.57
N LYS A 112 -0.38 6.89 8.28
CA LYS A 112 0.03 6.95 9.68
C LYS A 112 1.47 7.41 9.84
N LEU A 113 2.36 6.99 8.94
CA LEU A 113 3.79 7.25 9.01
C LEU A 113 4.18 8.64 8.51
N GLY A 114 3.40 9.25 7.61
CA GLY A 114 3.79 10.53 7.05
C GLY A 114 2.69 11.27 6.28
N THR A 115 2.99 12.54 5.99
CA THR A 115 2.14 13.43 5.18
C THR A 115 2.62 13.56 3.73
N ASN A 116 3.80 13.01 3.45
CA ASN A 116 4.39 12.95 2.12
C ASN A 116 5.03 11.57 1.97
N CYS A 117 4.60 10.82 0.97
CA CYS A 117 5.09 9.48 0.69
C CYS A 117 5.50 9.37 -0.78
N VAL A 118 6.67 8.80 -1.01
CA VAL A 118 7.11 8.33 -2.31
C VAL A 118 7.25 6.82 -2.24
N LEU A 119 6.53 6.11 -3.10
CA LEU A 119 6.61 4.67 -3.23
C LEU A 119 7.20 4.34 -4.60
N GLU A 120 8.35 3.70 -4.59
CA GLU A 120 8.99 3.16 -5.80
C GLU A 120 8.79 1.65 -5.82
N SER A 121 8.41 1.10 -6.95
CA SER A 121 8.23 -0.33 -7.12
C SER A 121 8.87 -0.81 -8.41
N LYS A 122 9.60 -1.92 -8.30
CA LYS A 122 10.20 -2.62 -9.44
C LYS A 122 9.78 -4.09 -9.40
N HIS A 123 9.07 -4.52 -10.43
CA HIS A 123 8.67 -5.92 -10.60
C HIS A 123 9.02 -6.39 -12.02
N ALA A 124 9.88 -7.39 -12.12
CA ALA A 124 10.42 -7.87 -13.40
C ALA A 124 11.01 -6.71 -14.24
N ALA A 125 10.46 -6.41 -15.41
CA ALA A 125 10.87 -5.30 -16.27
C ALA A 125 10.11 -3.99 -16.00
N ASP A 126 9.05 -4.03 -15.20
CA ASP A 126 8.22 -2.87 -14.88
C ASP A 126 8.78 -2.09 -13.69
N GLN A 127 8.73 -0.79 -13.80
CA GLN A 127 9.04 0.13 -12.70
C GLN A 127 8.06 1.28 -12.74
N PHE A 128 7.63 1.72 -11.55
CA PHE A 128 6.79 2.92 -11.40
C PHE A 128 7.07 3.61 -10.06
N THR A 129 6.65 4.86 -9.97
CA THR A 129 6.73 5.68 -8.76
C THR A 129 5.38 6.32 -8.49
N VAL A 130 4.90 6.21 -7.25
CA VAL A 130 3.69 6.87 -6.78
C VAL A 130 4.06 7.92 -5.75
N THR A 131 3.52 9.11 -5.90
CA THR A 131 3.67 10.19 -4.92
C THR A 131 2.31 10.51 -4.29
N ILE A 132 2.27 10.48 -2.96
CA ILE A 132 1.13 10.93 -2.16
C ILE A 132 1.62 12.10 -1.32
N ASP A 133 1.22 13.29 -1.68
CA ASP A 133 1.66 14.54 -1.08
C ASP A 133 0.48 15.42 -0.65
N LYS A 134 0.78 16.62 -0.20
CA LYS A 134 -0.22 17.60 0.20
C LYS A 134 -1.17 17.95 -0.96
N ALA A 135 -0.66 18.10 -2.18
CA ALA A 135 -1.48 18.45 -3.34
C ALA A 135 -2.50 17.35 -3.65
N TRP A 136 -2.06 16.08 -3.60
CA TRP A 136 -2.96 14.95 -3.73
C TRP A 136 -4.01 14.91 -2.60
N MET A 137 -3.60 15.16 -1.36
CA MET A 137 -4.50 15.17 -0.19
C MET A 137 -5.57 16.27 -0.24
N GLU A 138 -5.27 17.40 -0.83
CA GLU A 138 -6.19 18.55 -0.93
C GLU A 138 -7.07 18.51 -2.19
N ASN A 139 -6.83 17.58 -3.10
CA ASN A 139 -7.64 17.42 -4.31
C ASN A 139 -8.86 16.53 -4.06
N ASP A 140 -9.99 17.14 -3.73
CA ASP A 140 -11.31 16.47 -3.60
C ASP A 140 -12.15 16.54 -4.90
N GLY A 141 -11.52 16.87 -6.04
CA GLY A 141 -12.16 16.89 -7.37
C GLY A 141 -12.57 15.49 -7.85
N PRO A 142 -13.21 15.41 -9.04
CA PRO A 142 -13.68 14.15 -9.62
C PRO A 142 -12.59 13.07 -9.73
N ASP A 143 -11.38 13.47 -10.09
CA ASP A 143 -10.21 12.60 -10.29
C ASP A 143 -9.27 12.61 -9.05
N GLY A 144 -9.73 13.21 -7.95
CA GLY A 144 -8.93 13.42 -6.75
C GLY A 144 -8.42 12.13 -6.09
N TRP A 145 -9.04 10.99 -6.35
CA TRP A 145 -8.63 9.69 -5.81
C TRP A 145 -7.70 8.90 -6.75
N GLU A 146 -7.32 9.46 -7.87
CA GLU A 146 -6.37 8.84 -8.79
C GLU A 146 -4.93 9.11 -8.37
N LEU A 147 -4.05 8.15 -8.66
CA LEU A 147 -2.61 8.23 -8.44
C LEU A 147 -1.91 7.91 -9.76
N GLU A 148 -0.95 8.74 -10.13
CA GLU A 148 -0.09 8.50 -11.29
C GLU A 148 0.95 7.42 -10.98
N LEU A 149 1.23 6.56 -11.99
CA LEU A 149 2.19 5.44 -11.90
C LEU A 149 3.34 5.62 -12.89
#